data_00f1366f69ab85c7b273ea108be68edb
#
_entry.id   00f1366f69ab85c7b273ea108be68edb
#
_cell.length_a   1.000
_cell.length_b   1.000
_cell.length_c   1.000
_cell.angle_alpha   90.00
_cell.angle_beta   90.00
_cell.angle_gamma   90.00
#
_symmetry.space_group_name_H-M   'P 1'
#
loop_
_entity.id
_entity.type
_entity.pdbx_description
1 polymer ?
#
loop_
_entity_poly.entity_id
_entity_poly.type
_entity_poly.pdbx_seq_one_letter_code
_entity_poly.pdbx_strand_id
1 'polypeptide(L)'
;MNAFHIHYRNTQGTLMRILTAVSRRGIDIPYLHAAAADGVFRADLLLEVNAKQIGQLCRDWHAIVDVMNVRVGAPTPEMMENLASWFAAPHPPASTTSSGRSASAAMA
;
A
#
# COMPACT_ATOMS: atom_id res chain seq x y z
N MET A 1 12.78 -5.54 -4.07
CA MET A 1 11.47 -5.00 -3.65
C MET A 1 11.26 -3.64 -4.29
N ASN A 2 10.07 -3.39 -4.78
CA ASN A 2 9.76 -2.15 -5.47
C ASN A 2 8.73 -1.36 -4.70
N ALA A 3 8.82 -0.03 -4.80
CA ALA A 3 7.86 0.88 -4.19
C ALA A 3 6.91 1.40 -5.24
N PHE A 4 5.64 1.45 -4.90
CA PHE A 4 4.59 1.93 -5.78
C PHE A 4 3.85 3.05 -5.08
N HIS A 5 3.70 4.17 -5.77
CA HIS A 5 3.00 5.34 -5.24
C HIS A 5 1.83 5.62 -6.15
N ILE A 6 0.63 5.48 -5.64
CA ILE A 6 -0.59 5.59 -6.42
C ILE A 6 -1.42 6.75 -5.89
N HIS A 7 -1.69 7.73 -6.76
CA HIS A 7 -2.61 8.81 -6.44
C HIS A 7 -3.97 8.47 -7.02
N TYR A 8 -5.02 8.61 -6.22
CA TYR A 8 -6.35 8.20 -6.64
C TYR A 8 -7.41 9.05 -5.96
N ARG A 9 -8.62 9.02 -6.54
CA ARG A 9 -9.81 9.58 -5.91
C ARG A 9 -10.53 8.45 -5.23
N ASN A 10 -10.80 8.63 -3.95
CA ASN A 10 -11.45 7.57 -3.19
C ASN A 10 -12.96 7.73 -3.25
N THR A 11 -13.55 7.42 -4.40
CA THR A 11 -14.99 7.52 -4.58
C THR A 11 -15.70 6.31 -3.99
N GLN A 12 -15.68 5.18 -4.66
CA GLN A 12 -16.38 4.00 -4.17
C GLN A 12 -15.43 2.81 -4.11
N GLY A 13 -14.69 2.72 -3.01
CA GLY A 13 -13.82 1.58 -2.79
C GLY A 13 -12.61 1.53 -3.72
N THR A 14 -12.14 2.69 -4.18
CA THR A 14 -11.00 2.72 -5.09
C THR A 14 -9.78 2.05 -4.49
N LEU A 15 -9.49 2.31 -3.22
CA LEU A 15 -8.35 1.68 -2.56
C LEU A 15 -8.48 0.15 -2.59
N MET A 16 -9.67 -0.36 -2.32
CA MET A 16 -9.88 -1.81 -2.33
C MET A 16 -9.68 -2.39 -3.73
N ARG A 17 -10.05 -1.66 -4.76
CA ARG A 17 -9.81 -2.12 -6.14
C ARG A 17 -8.32 -2.17 -6.45
N ILE A 18 -7.57 -1.19 -5.97
CA ILE A 18 -6.12 -1.17 -6.11
C ILE A 18 -5.50 -2.40 -5.45
N LEU A 19 -5.91 -2.68 -4.21
CA LEU A 19 -5.38 -3.82 -3.47
C LEU A 19 -5.84 -5.15 -4.06
N THR A 20 -7.06 -5.21 -4.56
CA THR A 20 -7.59 -6.42 -5.18
C THR A 20 -6.79 -6.79 -6.43
N ALA A 21 -6.34 -5.81 -7.20
CA ALA A 21 -5.52 -6.07 -8.38
C ALA A 21 -4.24 -6.82 -8.00
N VAL A 22 -3.62 -6.44 -6.88
CA VAL A 22 -2.43 -7.12 -6.37
C VAL A 22 -2.78 -8.52 -5.89
N SER A 23 -3.83 -8.63 -5.10
CA SER A 23 -4.25 -9.90 -4.52
C SER A 23 -4.63 -10.94 -5.58
N ARG A 24 -5.27 -10.51 -6.65
CA ARG A 24 -5.67 -11.40 -7.74
C ARG A 24 -4.48 -12.07 -8.42
N ARG A 25 -3.34 -11.44 -8.37
CA ARG A 25 -2.12 -11.99 -8.98
C ARG A 25 -1.30 -12.81 -7.99
N GLY A 26 -1.85 -13.05 -6.80
CA GLY A 26 -1.17 -13.85 -5.78
C GLY A 26 0.04 -13.16 -5.18
N ILE A 27 0.07 -11.84 -5.23
CA ILE A 27 1.20 -11.06 -4.72
C ILE A 27 0.86 -10.57 -3.32
N ASP A 28 1.77 -10.81 -2.38
CA ASP A 28 1.60 -10.34 -1.01
C ASP A 28 1.91 -8.85 -0.90
N ILE A 29 1.28 -8.19 0.06
CA ILE A 29 1.49 -6.77 0.32
C ILE A 29 2.13 -6.64 1.70
N PRO A 30 3.47 -6.68 1.78
CA PRO A 30 4.13 -6.57 3.08
C PRO A 30 4.08 -5.18 3.70
N TYR A 31 3.84 -4.16 2.90
CA TYR A 31 3.77 -2.79 3.40
C TYR A 31 2.71 -2.02 2.61
N LEU A 32 1.86 -1.33 3.34
CA LEU A 32 0.86 -0.43 2.76
C LEU A 32 0.71 0.79 3.66
N HIS A 33 0.80 1.95 3.08
CA HIS A 33 0.48 3.20 3.76
C HIS A 33 -0.46 3.99 2.87
N ALA A 34 -1.61 4.35 3.39
CA ALA A 34 -2.59 5.13 2.64
C ALA A 34 -2.95 6.37 3.44
N ALA A 35 -2.98 7.51 2.78
CA ALA A 35 -3.27 8.78 3.40
C ALA A 35 -3.96 9.71 2.43
N ALA A 36 -4.60 10.75 2.97
CA ALA A 36 -5.26 11.76 2.16
C ALA A 36 -4.76 13.14 2.57
N ALA A 37 -4.58 13.99 1.57
CA ALA A 37 -4.20 15.38 1.79
C ALA A 37 -4.84 16.22 0.68
N ASP A 38 -5.55 17.29 1.08
CA ASP A 38 -6.17 18.23 0.13
C ASP A 38 -7.09 17.54 -0.88
N GLY A 39 -7.84 16.54 -0.43
CA GLY A 39 -8.78 15.83 -1.30
C GLY A 39 -8.15 14.80 -2.22
N VAL A 40 -6.84 14.66 -2.19
CA VAL A 40 -6.12 13.66 -2.97
C VAL A 40 -5.70 12.53 -2.05
N PHE A 41 -5.96 11.30 -2.48
CA PHE A 41 -5.56 10.11 -1.74
C PHE A 41 -4.32 9.50 -2.36
N ARG A 42 -3.44 9.00 -1.51
CA ARG A 42 -2.22 8.34 -1.97
C ARG A 42 -2.03 7.02 -1.24
N ALA A 43 -1.72 5.98 -1.98
CA ALA A 43 -1.35 4.69 -1.42
C ALA A 43 0.11 4.39 -1.78
N ASP A 44 0.90 4.03 -0.78
CA ASP A 44 2.29 3.63 -0.97
C ASP A 44 2.40 2.16 -0.61
N LEU A 45 2.92 1.36 -1.55
CA LEU A 45 3.05 -0.08 -1.36
C LEU A 45 4.48 -0.52 -1.60
N LEU A 46 4.89 -1.55 -0.86
CA LEU A 46 6.12 -2.27 -1.17
C LEU A 46 5.72 -3.67 -1.62
N LEU A 47 6.17 -4.06 -2.80
CA LEU A 47 5.85 -5.37 -3.36
C LEU A 47 7.10 -6.04 -3.89
N GLU A 48 7.18 -7.33 -3.69
CA GLU A 48 8.26 -8.14 -4.25
C GLU A 48 7.80 -8.68 -5.59
N VAL A 49 8.17 -7.99 -6.66
CA VAL A 49 7.68 -8.30 -8.01
C VAL A 49 8.79 -8.17 -9.04
N ASN A 50 8.61 -8.89 -10.16
CA ASN A 50 9.53 -8.78 -11.29
C ASN A 50 9.00 -7.77 -12.30
N ALA A 51 9.79 -7.51 -13.36
CA ALA A 51 9.45 -6.49 -14.36
C ALA A 51 8.11 -6.78 -15.05
N LYS A 52 7.82 -8.04 -15.32
CA LYS A 52 6.57 -8.42 -15.98
C LYS A 52 5.38 -8.13 -15.09
N GLN A 53 5.50 -8.45 -13.81
CA GLN A 53 4.43 -8.18 -12.84
C GLN A 53 4.22 -6.69 -12.65
N ILE A 54 5.29 -5.89 -12.65
CA ILE A 54 5.18 -4.44 -12.58
C ILE A 54 4.32 -3.92 -13.73
N GLY A 55 4.62 -4.36 -14.95
CA GLY A 55 3.85 -3.93 -16.12
C GLY A 55 2.39 -4.34 -16.04
N GLN A 56 2.12 -5.55 -15.57
CA GLN A 56 0.76 -6.04 -15.42
C GLN A 56 -0.03 -5.23 -14.38
N LEU A 57 0.59 -4.95 -13.24
CA LEU A 57 -0.05 -4.17 -12.18
C LEU A 57 -0.32 -2.75 -12.63
N CYS A 58 0.64 -2.12 -13.31
CA CYS A 58 0.45 -0.76 -13.79
C CYS A 58 -0.73 -0.69 -14.76
N ARG A 59 -0.87 -1.69 -15.64
CA ARG A 59 -2.02 -1.74 -16.55
C ARG A 59 -3.33 -1.92 -15.79
N ASP A 60 -3.33 -2.81 -14.81
CA ASP A 60 -4.52 -3.04 -14.00
C ASP A 60 -4.96 -1.78 -13.27
N TRP A 61 -4.01 -1.08 -12.65
CA TRP A 61 -4.31 0.14 -11.90
C TRP A 61 -4.78 1.26 -12.81
N HIS A 62 -4.14 1.43 -13.98
CA HIS A 62 -4.56 2.48 -14.92
C HIS A 62 -5.94 2.21 -15.51
N ALA A 63 -6.41 0.97 -15.47
CA ALA A 63 -7.75 0.64 -15.90
C ALA A 63 -8.82 1.02 -14.87
N ILE A 64 -8.41 1.34 -13.64
CA ILE A 64 -9.33 1.79 -12.61
C ILE A 64 -9.59 3.29 -12.84
N VAL A 65 -10.86 3.66 -13.02
CA VAL A 65 -11.24 5.01 -13.44
C VAL A 65 -10.67 6.10 -12.52
N ASP A 66 -10.69 5.85 -11.22
CA ASP A 66 -10.32 6.88 -10.25
C ASP A 66 -8.83 6.89 -9.90
N VAL A 67 -8.03 6.04 -10.51
CA VAL A 67 -6.57 6.10 -10.36
C VAL A 67 -6.05 7.20 -11.27
N MET A 68 -5.34 8.15 -10.67
CA MET A 68 -4.86 9.33 -11.36
C MET A 68 -3.42 9.18 -11.83
N ASN A 69 -2.59 8.55 -11.02
CA ASN A 69 -1.16 8.46 -11.30
C ASN A 69 -0.56 7.27 -10.57
N VAL A 70 0.36 6.57 -11.23
CA VAL A 70 1.10 5.44 -10.66
C VAL A 70 2.58 5.69 -10.88
N ARG A 71 3.36 5.65 -9.82
CA ARG A 71 4.81 5.79 -9.90
C ARG A 71 5.47 4.57 -9.29
N VAL A 72 6.52 4.10 -9.95
CA VAL A 72 7.27 2.93 -9.51
C VAL A 72 8.72 3.36 -9.29
N GLY A 73 9.31 2.90 -8.20
CA GLY A 73 10.70 3.23 -7.95
C GLY A 73 11.30 2.36 -6.86
N ALA A 74 12.48 2.75 -6.41
CA ALA A 74 13.13 2.09 -5.30
C ALA A 74 12.42 2.45 -4.00
N PRO A 75 12.41 1.55 -3.01
CA PRO A 75 11.87 1.87 -1.70
C PRO A 75 12.61 3.05 -1.08
N THR A 76 11.86 3.94 -0.42
CA THR A 76 12.49 5.02 0.31
C THR A 76 13.09 4.48 1.61
N PRO A 77 14.11 5.13 2.17
CA PRO A 77 14.65 4.70 3.46
C PRO A 77 13.60 4.64 4.56
N GLU A 78 12.66 5.58 4.55
CA GLU A 78 11.59 5.61 5.52
C GLU A 78 10.69 4.39 5.42
N MET A 79 10.32 3.99 4.21
CA MET A 79 9.49 2.81 4.00
C MET A 79 10.19 1.55 4.49
N MET A 80 11.47 1.40 4.17
CA MET A 80 12.24 0.24 4.58
C MET A 80 12.43 0.23 6.10
N GLU A 81 12.63 1.38 6.69
CA GLU A 81 12.79 1.50 8.14
C GLU A 81 11.50 1.11 8.87
N ASN A 82 10.35 1.58 8.37
CA ASN A 82 9.08 1.24 8.98
C ASN A 82 8.80 -0.26 8.88
N LEU A 83 9.12 -0.86 7.75
CA LEU A 83 8.95 -2.30 7.55
C LEU A 83 9.86 -3.08 8.49
N ALA A 84 11.13 -2.70 8.55
CA ALA A 84 12.10 -3.37 9.41
C ALA A 84 11.72 -3.23 10.89
N SER A 85 11.24 -2.07 11.28
CA SER A 85 10.83 -1.81 12.65
C SER A 85 9.68 -2.73 13.06
N TRP A 86 8.72 -2.95 12.17
CA TRP A 86 7.60 -3.83 12.46
C TRP A 86 8.08 -5.27 12.72
N PHE A 87 9.00 -5.78 11.89
CA PHE A 87 9.47 -7.15 12.04
C PHE A 87 10.51 -7.33 13.15
N ALA A 88 11.24 -6.27 13.49
CA ALA A 88 12.28 -6.34 14.53
C ALA A 88 11.72 -6.17 15.93
N ALA A 89 10.68 -5.36 16.08
CA ALA A 89 10.11 -5.07 17.40
C ALA A 89 9.21 -6.22 17.86
N PRO A 90 9.16 -6.50 19.17
CA PRO A 90 8.18 -7.44 19.69
C PRO A 90 6.78 -6.91 19.41
N HIS A 91 5.94 -7.76 18.86
CA HIS A 91 4.56 -7.37 18.59
C HIS A 91 3.77 -7.37 19.90
N PRO A 92 2.97 -6.33 20.14
CA PRO A 92 2.13 -6.31 21.33
C PRO A 92 1.11 -7.45 21.27
N PRO A 93 0.65 -7.94 22.42
CA PRO A 93 -0.43 -8.91 22.42
C PRO A 93 -1.65 -8.37 21.70
N ALA A 94 -2.41 -9.26 21.07
CA ALA A 94 -3.58 -8.85 20.31
C ALA A 94 -4.56 -8.03 21.11
N SER A 95 -4.63 -8.29 22.41
CA SER A 95 -5.53 -7.56 23.30
C SER A 95 -5.22 -6.10 23.46
N THR A 96 -4.02 -5.73 23.16
CA THR A 96 -3.66 -4.34 23.32
C THR A 96 -4.03 -3.53 22.15
N THR A 97 -4.43 -3.87 21.70
CA THR A 97 -4.59 -3.02 20.79
C THR A 97 -5.46 -2.34 20.37
N SER A 98 -5.65 -2.43 21.18
CA SER A 98 -6.22 -1.80 20.82
C SER A 98 -6.47 -0.94 20.45
N SER A 99 -6.62 -1.20 20.77
CA SER A 99 -6.77 -0.36 20.42
C SER A 99 -6.60 0.41 19.72
N GLY A 100 -6.49 0.12 19.57
CA GLY A 100 -6.43 0.87 18.90
C GLY A 100 -6.09 1.38 18.29
N ARG A 101 -6.17 1.22 18.18
CA ARG A 101 -5.91 1.72 17.56
C ARG A 101 -5.48 2.09 16.87
N SER A 102 -5.41 1.82 16.96
CA SER A 102 -5.12 2.22 16.17
C SER A 102 -4.75 2.38 15.48
N ALA A 103 -4.89 2.01 15.54
CA ALA A 103 -4.81 2.27 14.76
C ALA A 103 -4.61 2.50 14.11
N SER A 104 -4.62 2.40 14.21
CA SER A 104 -4.59 2.80 13.49
C SER A 104 -4.31 2.92 13.09
N ALA A 105 -4.38 2.70 13.40
CA ALA A 105 -4.24 2.87 12.88
C ALA A 105 -3.85 2.71 12.45
N ALA A 106 -3.82 2.50 12.44
CA ALA A 106 -3.70 2.46 11.91
C ALA A 106 -3.58 2.13 11.51
N MET A 107 -3.79 1.86 11.33
CA MET A 107 -3.97 1.83 10.97
C MET A 107 -4.04 1.91 10.98
N ALA A 108 -3.93 1.87 11.34
CA ALA A 108 -4.03 2.30 11.36
C ALA A 108 -4.03 2.25 11.31
#